data_19eb624ddf2fe8dd3c17f11a35e070e9
#
_entry.id   19eb624ddf2fe8dd3c17f11a35e070e9
#
_cell.length_a   1.000
_cell.length_b   1.000
_cell.length_c   1.000
_cell.angle_alpha   90.00
_cell.angle_beta   90.00
_cell.angle_gamma   90.00
#
_symmetry.space_group_name_H-M   'P 1'
#
loop_
_entity.id
_entity.type
_entity.pdbx_description
1 polymer ?
#
loop_
_entity_poly.entity_id
_entity_poly.type
_entity_poly.pdbx_seq_one_letter_code
_entity_poly.pdbx_strand_id
1 'polypeptide(L)'
;ALEVAAVRPMPRVRDLPAPVVADAGLFDKARADMAKARRGLVSPQRCIDAIEIATKDDLDTGIQKELEIFKAIMVGPQAKAMQHAFFGERAASKIPDVPDNTPTREVKQVAVIGAGTMGGGITMCFLNAGIPVKLLEMKQEAIDRGVGVIRKNYEAQVAKGKLAQDKYEQ
;
A
#
# COMPACT_ATOMS: atom_id res chain seq x y z
N ALA A 1 -12.46 -2.14 25.79
CA ALA A 1 -11.46 -2.83 26.64
C ALA A 1 -11.81 -2.71 28.14
N LEU A 2 -12.01 -1.49 28.67
CA LEU A 2 -12.32 -1.28 30.11
C LEU A 2 -13.63 -1.95 30.55
N GLU A 3 -14.66 -1.91 29.71
CA GLU A 3 -15.96 -2.58 30.01
C GLU A 3 -15.80 -4.10 30.13
N VAL A 4 -15.04 -4.72 29.19
CA VAL A 4 -14.76 -6.17 29.25
C VAL A 4 -13.91 -6.52 30.47
N ALA A 5 -12.94 -5.67 30.83
CA ALA A 5 -12.09 -5.87 32.01
C ALA A 5 -12.85 -5.77 33.33
N ALA A 6 -14.01 -5.12 33.36
CA ALA A 6 -14.88 -5.02 34.55
C ALA A 6 -15.74 -6.28 34.80
N VAL A 7 -15.94 -7.12 33.79
CA VAL A 7 -16.74 -8.35 33.90
C VAL A 7 -15.95 -9.44 34.65
N ARG A 8 -16.61 -10.12 35.58
CA ARG A 8 -16.02 -11.23 36.37
C ARG A 8 -16.95 -12.45 36.36
N PRO A 9 -16.47 -13.67 36.05
CA PRO A 9 -15.10 -13.94 35.52
C PRO A 9 -14.88 -13.29 34.17
N MET A 10 -13.62 -12.94 33.85
CA MET A 10 -13.31 -12.31 32.56
C MET A 10 -13.67 -13.27 31.42
N PRO A 11 -14.44 -12.82 30.42
CA PRO A 11 -14.83 -13.68 29.30
C PRO A 11 -13.59 -14.08 28.46
N ARG A 12 -13.48 -15.37 28.14
CA ARG A 12 -12.46 -15.87 27.24
C ARG A 12 -12.99 -15.80 25.81
N VAL A 13 -12.15 -15.40 24.86
CA VAL A 13 -12.53 -15.30 23.44
C VAL A 13 -13.11 -16.61 22.91
N ARG A 14 -12.55 -17.75 23.32
CA ARG A 14 -13.02 -19.08 22.89
C ARG A 14 -14.44 -19.44 23.35
N ASP A 15 -14.94 -18.78 24.39
CA ASP A 15 -16.27 -19.04 24.94
C ASP A 15 -17.33 -18.11 24.34
N LEU A 16 -16.89 -17.16 23.47
CA LEU A 16 -17.81 -16.28 22.77
C LEU A 16 -18.41 -17.00 21.57
N PRO A 17 -19.68 -16.74 21.24
CA PRO A 17 -20.30 -17.28 20.03
C PRO A 17 -19.60 -16.74 18.77
N ALA A 18 -19.56 -17.54 17.72
CA ALA A 18 -19.10 -17.09 16.43
C ALA A 18 -19.95 -15.90 15.93
N PRO A 19 -19.33 -14.90 15.28
CA PRO A 19 -20.08 -13.76 14.75
C PRO A 19 -21.11 -14.20 13.70
N VAL A 20 -22.33 -13.68 13.83
CA VAL A 20 -23.38 -13.92 12.83
C VAL A 20 -23.16 -13.04 11.62
N VAL A 21 -23.05 -13.63 10.45
CA VAL A 21 -22.96 -12.92 9.18
C VAL A 21 -24.37 -12.72 8.62
N ALA A 22 -24.85 -11.48 8.66
CA ALA A 22 -26.20 -11.15 8.18
C ALA A 22 -26.32 -11.11 6.64
N ASP A 23 -25.23 -10.74 5.95
CA ASP A 23 -25.17 -10.67 4.48
C ASP A 23 -24.53 -11.94 3.92
N ALA A 24 -25.32 -12.79 3.29
CA ALA A 24 -24.85 -14.04 2.66
C ALA A 24 -23.82 -13.80 1.52
N GLY A 25 -23.83 -12.61 0.91
CA GLY A 25 -22.90 -12.23 -0.17
C GLY A 25 -21.62 -11.59 0.30
N LEU A 26 -21.43 -11.37 1.60
CA LEU A 26 -20.29 -10.62 2.17
C LEU A 26 -18.93 -11.15 1.70
N PHE A 27 -18.70 -12.43 1.81
CA PHE A 27 -17.39 -13.04 1.48
C PHE A 27 -17.13 -13.07 -0.03
N ASP A 28 -18.14 -13.33 -0.85
CA ASP A 28 -18.01 -13.31 -2.31
C ASP A 28 -17.71 -11.91 -2.82
N LYS A 29 -18.38 -10.90 -2.27
CA LYS A 29 -18.08 -9.50 -2.55
C LYS A 29 -16.67 -9.12 -2.12
N ALA A 30 -16.25 -9.49 -0.91
CA ALA A 30 -14.90 -9.26 -0.41
C ALA A 30 -13.83 -9.89 -1.31
N ARG A 31 -14.05 -11.14 -1.77
CA ARG A 31 -13.16 -11.81 -2.73
C ARG A 31 -13.07 -11.07 -4.05
N ALA A 32 -14.19 -10.64 -4.60
CA ALA A 32 -14.24 -9.89 -5.85
C ALA A 32 -13.51 -8.53 -5.74
N ASP A 33 -13.71 -7.82 -4.65
CA ASP A 33 -13.04 -6.55 -4.39
C ASP A 33 -11.52 -6.72 -4.20
N MET A 34 -11.09 -7.74 -3.46
CA MET A 34 -9.67 -8.06 -3.28
C MET A 34 -9.02 -8.53 -4.57
N ALA A 35 -9.71 -9.29 -5.41
CA ALA A 35 -9.19 -9.70 -6.72
C ALA A 35 -8.87 -8.50 -7.63
N LYS A 36 -9.61 -7.41 -7.51
CA LYS A 36 -9.37 -6.14 -8.22
C LYS A 36 -8.27 -5.32 -7.54
N ALA A 37 -8.39 -5.11 -6.22
CA ALA A 37 -7.50 -4.23 -5.44
C ALA A 37 -6.09 -4.81 -5.26
N ARG A 38 -5.96 -6.13 -5.18
CA ARG A 38 -4.72 -6.87 -4.90
C ARG A 38 -4.47 -7.95 -5.95
N ARG A 39 -4.57 -7.55 -7.21
CA ARG A 39 -4.45 -8.45 -8.36
C ARG A 39 -3.16 -9.28 -8.31
N GLY A 40 -3.30 -10.59 -8.45
CA GLY A 40 -2.18 -11.53 -8.46
C GLY A 40 -1.69 -12.00 -7.09
N LEU A 41 -2.16 -11.40 -5.98
CA LEU A 41 -1.81 -11.84 -4.63
C LEU A 41 -2.77 -12.93 -4.14
N VAL A 42 -2.21 -14.02 -3.61
CA VAL A 42 -2.97 -15.16 -3.07
C VAL A 42 -3.40 -14.90 -1.61
N SER A 43 -2.52 -14.32 -0.78
CA SER A 43 -2.76 -14.14 0.66
C SER A 43 -4.06 -13.41 1.00
N PRO A 44 -4.48 -12.31 0.32
CA PRO A 44 -5.73 -11.63 0.65
C PRO A 44 -6.96 -12.53 0.51
N GLN A 45 -6.98 -13.41 -0.49
CA GLN A 45 -8.07 -14.38 -0.67
C GLN A 45 -8.09 -15.39 0.48
N ARG A 46 -6.92 -15.89 0.88
CA ARG A 46 -6.78 -16.83 1.98
C ARG A 46 -7.11 -16.21 3.35
N CYS A 47 -6.88 -14.92 3.54
CA CYS A 47 -7.35 -14.21 4.72
C CYS A 47 -8.88 -14.17 4.78
N ILE A 48 -9.55 -13.96 3.64
CA ILE A 48 -11.02 -14.00 3.58
C ILE A 48 -11.53 -15.41 3.90
N ASP A 49 -10.88 -16.45 3.36
CA ASP A 49 -11.24 -17.84 3.66
C ASP A 49 -11.12 -18.15 5.16
N ALA A 50 -10.04 -17.70 5.81
CA ALA A 50 -9.83 -17.88 7.26
C ALA A 50 -10.90 -17.14 8.09
N ILE A 51 -11.28 -15.92 7.70
CA ILE A 51 -12.34 -15.16 8.36
C ILE A 51 -13.70 -15.86 8.19
N GLU A 52 -13.99 -16.35 6.98
CA GLU A 52 -15.24 -17.08 6.73
C GLU A 52 -15.31 -18.38 7.56
N ILE A 53 -14.20 -19.13 7.68
CA ILE A 53 -14.10 -20.31 8.56
C ILE A 53 -14.45 -19.94 10.00
N ALA A 54 -13.91 -18.82 10.51
CA ALA A 54 -14.16 -18.36 11.87
C ALA A 54 -15.63 -18.00 12.16
N THR A 55 -16.45 -17.80 11.14
CA THR A 55 -17.90 -17.57 11.29
C THR A 55 -18.73 -18.85 11.24
N LYS A 56 -18.13 -20.00 10.87
CA LYS A 56 -18.84 -21.25 10.64
C LYS A 56 -18.43 -22.36 11.60
N ASP A 57 -17.18 -22.36 12.02
CA ASP A 57 -16.60 -23.41 12.83
C ASP A 57 -16.41 -22.94 14.29
N ASP A 58 -16.26 -23.90 15.21
CA ASP A 58 -15.76 -23.62 16.55
C ASP A 58 -14.29 -23.14 16.50
N LEU A 59 -13.83 -22.51 17.58
CA LEU A 59 -12.49 -21.89 17.59
C LEU A 59 -11.37 -22.89 17.34
N ASP A 60 -11.42 -24.09 17.93
CA ASP A 60 -10.33 -25.06 17.80
C ASP A 60 -10.26 -25.63 16.38
N THR A 61 -11.40 -25.95 15.78
CA THR A 61 -11.50 -26.38 14.37
C THR A 61 -11.06 -25.25 13.42
N GLY A 62 -11.50 -24.03 13.68
CA GLY A 62 -11.15 -22.84 12.91
C GLY A 62 -9.64 -22.58 12.90
N ILE A 63 -9.00 -22.66 14.06
CA ILE A 63 -7.53 -22.49 14.19
C ILE A 63 -6.77 -23.58 13.41
N GLN A 64 -7.22 -24.82 13.45
CA GLN A 64 -6.55 -25.88 12.66
C GLN A 64 -6.63 -25.61 11.15
N LYS A 65 -7.81 -25.26 10.65
CA LYS A 65 -8.01 -24.90 9.23
C LYS A 65 -7.20 -23.66 8.82
N GLU A 66 -7.15 -22.62 9.66
CA GLU A 66 -6.33 -21.45 9.44
C GLU A 66 -4.84 -21.81 9.36
N LEU A 67 -4.36 -22.68 10.26
CA LEU A 67 -2.97 -23.15 10.27
C LEU A 67 -2.61 -23.89 8.99
N GLU A 68 -3.51 -24.70 8.43
CA GLU A 68 -3.31 -25.37 7.15
C GLU A 68 -3.19 -24.37 5.99
N ILE A 69 -4.09 -23.37 5.94
CA ILE A 69 -4.04 -22.28 4.97
C ILE A 69 -2.72 -21.52 5.11
N PHE A 70 -2.33 -21.13 6.33
CA PHE A 70 -1.10 -20.40 6.61
C PHE A 70 0.14 -21.17 6.15
N LYS A 71 0.25 -22.46 6.52
CA LYS A 71 1.39 -23.32 6.11
C LYS A 71 1.51 -23.37 4.58
N ALA A 72 0.40 -23.54 3.87
CA ALA A 72 0.41 -23.61 2.41
C ALA A 72 0.92 -22.34 1.74
N ILE A 73 0.49 -21.15 2.22
CA ILE A 73 0.94 -19.89 1.64
C ILE A 73 2.35 -19.50 2.08
N MET A 74 2.75 -19.83 3.31
CA MET A 74 4.06 -19.46 3.88
C MET A 74 5.23 -20.10 3.12
N VAL A 75 5.09 -21.36 2.71
CA VAL A 75 6.14 -22.08 1.95
C VAL A 75 6.03 -21.87 0.44
N GLY A 76 4.99 -21.19 -0.02
CA GLY A 76 4.68 -20.98 -1.43
C GLY A 76 5.69 -20.08 -2.16
N PRO A 77 5.74 -20.16 -3.50
CA PRO A 77 6.68 -19.37 -4.30
C PRO A 77 6.43 -17.85 -4.16
N GLN A 78 5.18 -17.43 -3.98
CA GLN A 78 4.85 -16.01 -3.81
C GLN A 78 5.41 -15.44 -2.50
N ALA A 79 5.31 -16.18 -1.39
CA ALA A 79 5.88 -15.77 -0.11
C ALA A 79 7.41 -15.61 -0.21
N LYS A 80 8.08 -16.57 -0.85
CA LYS A 80 9.53 -16.52 -1.08
C LYS A 80 9.93 -15.32 -1.94
N ALA A 81 9.17 -15.05 -3.01
CA ALA A 81 9.42 -13.91 -3.89
C ALA A 81 9.23 -12.56 -3.15
N MET A 82 8.19 -12.44 -2.34
CA MET A 82 7.95 -11.24 -1.54
C MET A 82 9.01 -11.04 -0.46
N GLN A 83 9.46 -12.10 0.21
CA GLN A 83 10.58 -12.06 1.15
C GLN A 83 11.87 -11.62 0.45
N HIS A 84 12.16 -12.18 -0.73
CA HIS A 84 13.33 -11.78 -1.51
C HIS A 84 13.29 -10.29 -1.87
N ALA A 85 12.17 -9.79 -2.38
CA ALA A 85 12.00 -8.37 -2.69
C ALA A 85 12.19 -7.49 -1.46
N PHE A 86 11.57 -7.85 -0.33
CA PHE A 86 11.69 -7.12 0.93
C PHE A 86 13.14 -7.01 1.43
N PHE A 87 13.89 -8.12 1.42
CA PHE A 87 15.29 -8.10 1.82
C PHE A 87 16.18 -7.42 0.78
N GLY A 88 15.85 -7.55 -0.52
CA GLY A 88 16.52 -6.85 -1.61
C GLY A 88 16.43 -5.33 -1.48
N GLU A 89 15.24 -4.80 -1.21
CA GLU A 89 15.04 -3.37 -0.95
C GLU A 89 15.85 -2.87 0.25
N ARG A 90 15.85 -3.65 1.35
CA ARG A 90 16.64 -3.31 2.53
C ARG A 90 18.14 -3.37 2.29
N ALA A 91 18.60 -4.34 1.52
CA ALA A 91 20.02 -4.45 1.16
C ALA A 91 20.43 -3.29 0.24
N ALA A 92 19.60 -2.92 -0.73
CA ALA A 92 19.89 -1.82 -1.65
C ALA A 92 19.97 -0.44 -0.96
N SER A 93 19.33 -0.27 0.19
CA SER A 93 19.44 0.98 0.97
C SER A 93 20.75 1.10 1.78
N LYS A 94 21.53 0.03 1.84
CA LYS A 94 22.84 0.01 2.53
C LYS A 94 23.96 0.06 1.51
N ILE A 95 24.82 1.07 1.62
CA ILE A 95 26.02 1.20 0.79
C ILE A 95 27.21 0.76 1.65
N PRO A 96 27.86 -0.39 1.36
CA PRO A 96 28.83 -1.02 2.27
C PRO A 96 30.03 -0.16 2.66
N ASP A 97 30.46 0.73 1.76
CA ASP A 97 31.62 1.61 1.89
C ASP A 97 31.26 3.05 2.28
N VAL A 98 29.98 3.31 2.59
CA VAL A 98 29.50 4.62 3.07
C VAL A 98 28.98 4.47 4.50
N PRO A 99 29.64 5.10 5.50
CA PRO A 99 29.17 5.08 6.87
C PRO A 99 27.78 5.66 7.05
N ASP A 100 26.98 5.10 7.95
CA ASP A 100 25.59 5.54 8.22
C ASP A 100 25.49 7.02 8.66
N ASN A 101 26.56 7.58 9.24
CA ASN A 101 26.64 8.97 9.68
C ASN A 101 27.22 9.92 8.62
N THR A 102 27.37 9.47 7.37
CA THR A 102 27.86 10.32 6.28
C THR A 102 26.92 11.51 6.06
N PRO A 103 27.41 12.77 6.13
CA PRO A 103 26.57 13.93 5.94
C PRO A 103 25.97 13.96 4.53
N THR A 104 24.67 14.15 4.44
CA THR A 104 23.98 14.35 3.17
C THR A 104 23.91 15.83 2.81
N ARG A 105 23.94 16.13 1.51
CA ARG A 105 23.71 17.50 1.04
C ARG A 105 22.23 17.79 1.04
N GLU A 106 21.87 18.99 1.49
CA GLU A 106 20.51 19.50 1.33
C GLU A 106 20.24 19.83 -0.15
N VAL A 107 19.22 19.20 -0.74
CA VAL A 107 18.79 19.46 -2.11
C VAL A 107 17.71 20.54 -2.09
N LYS A 108 18.06 21.79 -2.41
CA LYS A 108 17.15 22.94 -2.39
C LYS A 108 16.41 23.16 -3.70
N GLN A 109 16.95 22.70 -4.81
CA GLN A 109 16.38 22.83 -6.15
C GLN A 109 16.94 21.74 -7.05
N VAL A 110 16.15 21.28 -8.01
CA VAL A 110 16.57 20.31 -9.02
C VAL A 110 16.25 20.83 -10.42
N ALA A 111 16.98 20.32 -11.41
CA ALA A 111 16.65 20.50 -12.81
C ALA A 111 16.30 19.15 -13.43
N VAL A 112 15.22 19.10 -14.21
CA VAL A 112 14.82 17.92 -15.00
C VAL A 112 14.93 18.28 -16.47
N ILE A 113 15.70 17.48 -17.24
CA ILE A 113 15.89 17.65 -18.66
C ILE A 113 14.95 16.69 -19.40
N GLY A 114 14.06 17.28 -20.19
CA GLY A 114 13.00 16.56 -20.90
C GLY A 114 11.64 16.65 -20.20
N ALA A 115 10.62 17.14 -20.91
CA ALA A 115 9.25 17.30 -20.42
C ALA A 115 8.30 16.17 -20.86
N GLY A 116 8.85 15.02 -21.30
CA GLY A 116 8.07 13.85 -21.68
C GLY A 116 7.47 13.11 -20.47
N THR A 117 6.91 11.92 -20.72
CA THR A 117 6.24 11.11 -19.71
C THR A 117 7.10 10.87 -18.47
N MET A 118 8.37 10.48 -18.65
CA MET A 118 9.30 10.23 -17.55
C MET A 118 9.67 11.53 -16.82
N GLY A 119 10.09 12.58 -17.56
CA GLY A 119 10.46 13.85 -16.96
C GLY A 119 9.32 14.52 -16.21
N GLY A 120 8.11 14.46 -16.74
CA GLY A 120 6.91 14.92 -16.05
C GLY A 120 6.67 14.19 -14.73
N GLY A 121 6.77 12.85 -14.72
CA GLY A 121 6.65 12.04 -13.52
C GLY A 121 7.72 12.34 -12.47
N ILE A 122 8.98 12.46 -12.89
CA ILE A 122 10.13 12.82 -12.02
C ILE A 122 9.91 14.21 -11.42
N THR A 123 9.48 15.18 -12.23
CA THR A 123 9.14 16.53 -11.79
C THR A 123 8.08 16.49 -10.68
N MET A 124 7.00 15.73 -10.87
CA MET A 124 5.96 15.58 -9.86
C MET A 124 6.48 14.95 -8.56
N CYS A 125 7.42 13.99 -8.61
CA CYS A 125 8.03 13.41 -7.41
C CYS A 125 8.76 14.48 -6.57
N PHE A 126 9.54 15.35 -7.21
CA PHE A 126 10.23 16.44 -6.50
C PHE A 126 9.26 17.50 -5.97
N LEU A 127 8.27 17.91 -6.75
CA LEU A 127 7.24 18.85 -6.30
C LEU A 127 6.46 18.29 -5.09
N ASN A 128 6.13 17.00 -5.10
CA ASN A 128 5.48 16.36 -3.95
C ASN A 128 6.37 16.30 -2.70
N ALA A 129 7.69 16.34 -2.87
CA ALA A 129 8.66 16.44 -1.78
C ALA A 129 8.94 17.90 -1.35
N GLY A 130 8.25 18.88 -1.93
CA GLY A 130 8.45 20.30 -1.66
C GLY A 130 9.75 20.88 -2.25
N ILE A 131 10.35 20.22 -3.24
CA ILE A 131 11.59 20.64 -3.87
C ILE A 131 11.26 21.34 -5.20
N PRO A 132 11.61 22.63 -5.37
CA PRO A 132 11.41 23.37 -6.61
C PRO A 132 12.13 22.73 -7.79
N VAL A 133 11.48 22.68 -8.96
CA VAL A 133 12.00 22.06 -10.17
C VAL A 133 12.14 23.07 -11.31
N LYS A 134 13.30 23.07 -11.94
CA LYS A 134 13.49 23.72 -13.24
C LYS A 134 13.36 22.65 -14.34
N LEU A 135 12.31 22.75 -15.15
CA LEU A 135 12.08 21.85 -16.28
C LEU A 135 12.68 22.45 -17.56
N LEU A 136 13.58 21.73 -18.18
CA LEU A 136 14.25 22.14 -19.43
C LEU A 136 13.80 21.24 -20.58
N GLU A 137 13.49 21.86 -21.71
CA GLU A 137 13.12 21.16 -22.93
C GLU A 137 13.60 21.97 -24.15
N MET A 138 13.82 21.30 -25.27
CA MET A 138 14.30 21.95 -26.47
C MET A 138 13.26 22.78 -27.22
N LYS A 139 11.97 22.40 -27.09
CA LYS A 139 10.86 23.03 -27.80
C LYS A 139 9.80 23.52 -26.80
N GLN A 140 9.36 24.77 -27.00
CA GLN A 140 8.33 25.38 -26.16
C GLN A 140 7.04 24.53 -26.12
N GLU A 141 6.59 24.03 -27.29
CA GLU A 141 5.38 23.20 -27.33
C GLU A 141 5.51 21.90 -26.54
N ALA A 142 6.72 21.36 -26.38
CA ALA A 142 6.96 20.17 -25.58
C ALA A 142 6.92 20.48 -24.07
N ILE A 143 7.42 21.66 -23.65
CA ILE A 143 7.22 22.15 -22.26
C ILE A 143 5.74 22.35 -21.97
N ASP A 144 5.02 23.06 -22.83
CA ASP A 144 3.61 23.37 -22.63
C ASP A 144 2.77 22.11 -22.49
N ARG A 145 3.03 21.11 -23.33
CA ARG A 145 2.39 19.78 -23.19
C ARG A 145 2.77 19.08 -21.89
N GLY A 146 4.05 19.06 -21.53
CA GLY A 146 4.54 18.41 -20.31
C GLY A 146 3.95 19.02 -19.06
N VAL A 147 3.99 20.35 -18.95
CA VAL A 147 3.38 21.09 -17.84
C VAL A 147 1.86 20.91 -17.82
N GLY A 148 1.21 20.90 -18.98
CA GLY A 148 -0.23 20.61 -19.09
C GLY A 148 -0.61 19.24 -18.55
N VAL A 149 0.19 18.20 -18.80
CA VAL A 149 -0.03 16.86 -18.25
C VAL A 149 0.15 16.84 -16.74
N ILE A 150 1.21 17.48 -16.21
CA ILE A 150 1.45 17.61 -14.75
C ILE A 150 0.25 18.29 -14.09
N ARG A 151 -0.19 19.42 -14.61
CA ARG A 151 -1.34 20.19 -14.11
C ARG A 151 -2.61 19.34 -14.08
N LYS A 152 -2.93 18.68 -15.19
CA LYS A 152 -4.09 17.79 -15.30
C LYS A 152 -4.08 16.65 -14.27
N ASN A 153 -2.89 16.09 -14.00
CA ASN A 153 -2.74 15.05 -12.99
C ASN A 153 -3.02 15.57 -11.58
N TYR A 154 -2.54 16.76 -11.24
CA TYR A 154 -2.82 17.38 -9.93
C TYR A 154 -4.30 17.78 -9.80
N GLU A 155 -4.90 18.40 -10.82
CA GLU A 155 -6.32 18.73 -10.85
C GLU A 155 -7.20 17.49 -10.64
N ALA A 156 -6.84 16.37 -11.26
CA ALA A 156 -7.52 15.10 -11.03
C ALA A 156 -7.37 14.57 -9.59
N GLN A 157 -6.27 14.88 -8.90
CA GLN A 157 -6.09 14.51 -7.49
C GLN A 157 -6.92 15.42 -6.57
N VAL A 158 -6.99 16.71 -6.87
CA VAL A 158 -7.86 17.65 -6.15
C VAL A 158 -9.33 17.24 -6.30
N ALA A 159 -9.80 16.96 -7.52
CA ALA A 159 -11.16 16.52 -7.79
C ALA A 159 -11.55 15.22 -7.04
N LYS A 160 -10.57 14.36 -6.76
CA LYS A 160 -10.74 13.12 -5.96
C LYS A 160 -10.57 13.32 -4.46
N GLY A 161 -10.36 14.55 -3.99
CA GLY A 161 -10.08 14.85 -2.59
C GLY A 161 -8.76 14.29 -2.04
N LYS A 162 -7.82 13.92 -2.92
CA LYS A 162 -6.50 13.38 -2.54
C LYS A 162 -5.44 14.46 -2.37
N LEU A 163 -5.67 15.64 -2.88
CA LEU A 163 -4.82 16.82 -2.76
C LEU A 163 -5.70 18.00 -2.39
N ALA A 164 -5.28 18.78 -1.39
CA ALA A 164 -5.96 20.01 -1.01
C ALA A 164 -5.70 21.13 -2.04
N GLN A 165 -6.67 22.01 -2.25
CA GLN A 165 -6.62 23.07 -3.26
C GLN A 165 -5.45 24.04 -3.01
N ASP A 166 -5.23 24.43 -1.76
CA ASP A 166 -4.13 25.31 -1.32
C ASP A 166 -2.74 24.74 -1.63
N LYS A 167 -2.59 23.41 -1.52
CA LYS A 167 -1.34 22.72 -1.89
C LYS A 167 -1.14 22.58 -3.40
N TYR A 168 -2.22 22.60 -4.17
CA TYR A 168 -2.13 22.63 -5.63
C TYR A 168 -1.68 24.00 -6.15
N GLU A 169 -2.05 25.07 -5.47
CA GLU A 169 -1.73 26.45 -5.87
C GLU A 169 -0.31 26.89 -5.49
N GLN A 170 0.34 26.17 -4.57
CA GLN A 170 1.76 26.34 -4.19
C GLN A 170 2.71 25.78 -5.24
#